data_925eb17e68b539ea1422e4335a6dca16
#
_entry.id   925eb17e68b539ea1422e4335a6dca16
#
_cell.length_a   1.000
_cell.length_b   1.000
_cell.length_c   1.000
_cell.angle_alpha   90.00
_cell.angle_beta   90.00
_cell.angle_gamma   90.00
#
_symmetry.space_group_name_H-M   'P 1'
#
loop_
_entity.id
_entity.type
_entity.pdbx_description
1 polymer ?
#
loop_
_entity_poly.entity_id
_entity_poly.type
_entity_poly.pdbx_seq_one_letter_code
_entity_poly.pdbx_strand_id
1 'polypeptide(L)'
;MKKLAAALLTVSVFGTILTGCGNAEAAASEANTAGEASAEAGSEAGQAKEEAGAKTTYETAKENGYITFATEGTYAPYSFHDDSDKLTGFDVEVAQAIADKLGLEAKFTETQWDGIIAGLDAGKYDAIANQVSITDERKEKYLFSDPYTYVYGVVIVNGDNTDINSFEELKGKDVALTVTSNWAELAESYGGKIVSTNGFSESIQLVIQGRADATVNDNVTFLDYKANQPDANAKVVATSDEATESAILIRKDDSDLQEAVNTALKELRDDGTLKSISEKYFGEDITVAH
;
A
#
# COMPACT_ATOMS: atom_id res chain seq x y z
N MET A 1 -1.24 51.98 23.66
CA MET A 1 -0.58 52.29 24.94
C MET A 1 -0.56 51.00 25.79
N LYS A 2 0.59 50.69 26.40
CA LYS A 2 0.94 49.52 27.24
C LYS A 2 1.36 48.29 26.41
N LYS A 3 2.57 47.93 26.09
CA LYS A 3 3.95 47.84 26.69
C LYS A 3 4.09 46.72 27.71
N LEU A 4 5.05 45.79 27.37
CA LEU A 4 5.96 44.96 28.19
C LEU A 4 5.36 43.64 28.72
N ALA A 5 6.11 42.52 28.81
CA ALA A 5 7.55 42.33 29.01
C ALA A 5 7.97 40.92 28.57
N ALA A 6 9.24 40.83 28.16
CA ALA A 6 10.03 39.61 27.96
C ALA A 6 10.51 39.06 29.34
N ALA A 7 10.67 37.75 29.42
CA ALA A 7 11.50 37.11 30.47
C ALA A 7 12.35 36.02 29.83
N LEU A 8 13.65 36.33 29.73
CA LEU A 8 14.74 35.35 29.54
C LEU A 8 14.99 34.67 30.90
N LEU A 9 15.21 33.37 30.89
CA LEU A 9 15.92 32.67 31.94
C LEU A 9 16.93 31.71 31.32
N THR A 10 18.20 32.06 31.51
CA THR A 10 19.40 31.26 31.30
C THR A 10 19.83 30.62 32.65
N VAL A 11 20.17 29.33 32.67
CA VAL A 11 21.04 28.69 33.68
C VAL A 11 21.71 27.50 33.03
N SER A 12 22.95 27.56 32.66
CA SER A 12 24.27 27.13 33.20
C SER A 12 24.42 25.67 33.60
N VAL A 13 25.10 24.94 32.78
CA VAL A 13 26.33 24.13 32.87
C VAL A 13 26.72 23.63 34.27
N PHE A 14 26.86 22.31 34.43
CA PHE A 14 27.93 21.70 35.19
C PHE A 14 28.32 20.34 34.58
N GLY A 15 29.58 20.23 34.18
CA GLY A 15 30.23 19.02 33.73
C GLY A 15 30.85 18.25 34.92
N THR A 16 31.02 16.97 34.73
CA THR A 16 32.06 16.21 35.44
C THR A 16 32.61 15.13 34.51
N ILE A 17 33.90 15.26 34.28
CA ILE A 17 34.79 14.31 33.62
C ILE A 17 35.28 13.34 34.70
N LEU A 18 35.33 12.06 34.41
CA LEU A 18 36.18 11.07 35.07
C LEU A 18 36.72 10.08 34.06
N THR A 19 38.01 10.22 33.85
CA THR A 19 38.95 9.35 33.15
C THR A 19 39.23 8.08 33.95
N GLY A 20 39.37 6.94 33.22
CA GLY A 20 39.89 5.69 33.76
C GLY A 20 40.48 4.84 32.65
N CYS A 21 41.78 5.00 32.44
CA CYS A 21 42.64 4.13 31.62
C CYS A 21 42.90 2.79 32.31
N GLY A 22 43.07 1.73 31.55
CA GLY A 22 43.60 0.46 32.02
C GLY A 22 43.85 -0.47 30.83
N ASN A 23 45.13 -0.60 30.56
CA ASN A 23 45.78 -1.22 29.40
C ASN A 23 46.12 -2.70 29.66
N ALA A 24 46.36 -3.43 28.57
CA ALA A 24 47.38 -4.47 28.29
C ALA A 24 47.01 -5.96 28.49
N GLU A 25 47.12 -6.63 27.38
CA GLU A 25 48.13 -7.61 26.89
C GLU A 25 47.93 -9.06 27.38
N ALA A 26 47.66 -9.91 26.41
CA ALA A 26 48.44 -10.85 25.66
C ALA A 26 48.83 -12.21 26.29
N ALA A 27 48.82 -13.20 25.45
CA ALA A 27 49.57 -14.45 25.39
C ALA A 27 48.78 -15.72 25.79
N ALA A 28 48.44 -16.53 24.84
CA ALA A 28 49.09 -17.62 24.15
C ALA A 28 49.34 -18.87 24.99
N SER A 29 49.01 -19.99 24.37
CA SER A 29 49.72 -21.27 24.30
C SER A 29 49.08 -22.49 24.97
N GLU A 30 48.78 -23.43 24.08
CA GLU A 30 49.14 -24.87 24.00
C GLU A 30 48.43 -25.85 24.92
N ALA A 31 47.75 -26.73 24.36
CA ALA A 31 48.00 -28.03 23.70
C ALA A 31 47.83 -29.26 24.58
N ASN A 32 47.14 -30.22 23.98
CA ASN A 32 47.29 -31.68 24.14
C ASN A 32 46.60 -32.36 25.33
N THR A 33 45.89 -33.44 25.22
CA THR A 33 46.09 -34.74 24.55
C THR A 33 44.83 -35.59 24.71
N ALA A 34 44.70 -36.51 23.76
CA ALA A 34 43.81 -37.60 23.56
C ALA A 34 43.44 -38.48 24.77
N GLY A 35 42.25 -39.09 24.65
CA GLY A 35 41.80 -40.21 25.42
C GLY A 35 40.56 -40.85 24.78
N GLU A 36 40.78 -41.86 23.95
CA GLU A 36 39.78 -42.81 23.44
C GLU A 36 39.21 -43.66 24.60
N ALA A 37 37.90 -43.88 24.62
CA ALA A 37 37.31 -45.14 25.01
C ALA A 37 35.87 -45.28 24.54
N SER A 38 35.64 -46.35 23.86
CA SER A 38 34.49 -46.86 23.14
C SER A 38 33.26 -47.21 23.96
N ALA A 39 32.13 -47.19 23.24
CA ALA A 39 30.98 -48.11 23.22
C ALA A 39 30.03 -48.12 24.41
N GLU A 40 28.74 -47.83 24.16
CA GLU A 40 27.73 -48.85 23.89
C GLU A 40 26.37 -48.20 23.49
N ALA A 41 25.68 -48.94 22.63
CA ALA A 41 24.42 -48.59 22.02
C ALA A 41 23.28 -48.53 23.06
N GLY A 42 22.52 -47.45 23.06
CA GLY A 42 21.20 -47.32 23.67
C GLY A 42 20.27 -46.76 22.66
N SER A 43 19.51 -47.61 21.97
CA SER A 43 18.36 -47.26 21.15
C SER A 43 17.24 -46.73 22.05
N GLU A 44 17.09 -45.42 22.08
CA GLU A 44 15.82 -44.83 22.48
C GLU A 44 15.27 -44.04 21.28
N ALA A 45 14.13 -44.54 20.80
CA ALA A 45 13.30 -43.89 19.83
C ALA A 45 12.88 -42.53 20.38
N GLY A 46 13.64 -41.48 20.03
CA GLY A 46 13.24 -40.09 20.20
C GLY A 46 12.06 -39.85 19.28
N GLN A 47 10.86 -39.79 19.86
CA GLN A 47 9.70 -39.19 19.23
C GLN A 47 10.12 -37.81 18.75
N ALA A 48 10.15 -37.64 17.43
CA ALA A 48 10.16 -36.32 16.84
C ALA A 48 8.97 -35.56 17.44
N LYS A 49 9.21 -34.60 18.32
CA LYS A 49 8.25 -33.54 18.58
C LYS A 49 8.07 -32.86 17.24
N GLU A 50 6.91 -33.09 16.65
CA GLU A 50 6.36 -32.22 15.64
C GLU A 50 6.39 -30.82 16.25
N GLU A 51 7.34 -30.00 15.83
CA GLU A 51 7.27 -28.56 16.09
C GLU A 51 5.96 -28.12 15.43
N ALA A 52 4.98 -27.77 16.26
CA ALA A 52 3.76 -27.13 15.78
C ALA A 52 4.23 -25.88 15.02
N GLY A 53 4.22 -25.95 13.69
CA GLY A 53 4.61 -24.86 12.82
C GLY A 53 3.87 -23.58 13.23
N ALA A 54 4.52 -22.44 13.13
CA ALA A 54 3.84 -21.15 13.34
C ALA A 54 2.60 -21.11 12.46
N LYS A 55 1.45 -20.71 13.05
CA LYS A 55 0.20 -20.59 12.30
C LYS A 55 0.34 -19.60 11.17
N THR A 56 -0.30 -19.88 10.06
CA THR A 56 -0.36 -18.96 8.94
C THR A 56 -1.24 -17.75 9.28
N THR A 57 -1.13 -16.70 8.49
CA THR A 57 -1.98 -15.51 8.63
C THR A 57 -3.45 -15.87 8.51
N TYR A 58 -3.82 -16.74 7.55
CA TYR A 58 -5.20 -17.15 7.34
C TYR A 58 -5.73 -18.02 8.48
N GLU A 59 -4.91 -18.93 9.03
CA GLU A 59 -5.29 -19.72 10.21
C GLU A 59 -5.53 -18.82 11.43
N THR A 60 -4.66 -17.82 11.61
CA THR A 60 -4.79 -16.82 12.68
C THR A 60 -6.07 -15.99 12.51
N ALA A 61 -6.38 -15.54 11.29
CA ALA A 61 -7.60 -14.80 10.98
C ALA A 61 -8.85 -15.64 11.29
N LYS A 62 -8.86 -16.92 10.91
CA LYS A 62 -9.97 -17.86 11.24
C LYS A 62 -10.19 -18.04 12.74
N GLU A 63 -9.12 -18.14 13.52
CA GLU A 63 -9.23 -18.26 14.97
C GLU A 63 -9.73 -16.98 15.63
N ASN A 64 -9.28 -15.83 15.12
CA ASN A 64 -9.69 -14.52 15.62
C ASN A 64 -11.11 -14.15 15.16
N GLY A 65 -11.63 -14.77 14.11
CA GLY A 65 -12.92 -14.47 13.50
C GLY A 65 -12.95 -13.19 12.66
N TYR A 66 -11.78 -12.61 12.34
CA TYR A 66 -11.67 -11.42 11.50
C TYR A 66 -10.39 -11.43 10.65
N ILE A 67 -10.42 -10.68 9.54
CA ILE A 67 -9.28 -10.36 8.70
C ILE A 67 -9.11 -8.84 8.64
N THR A 68 -7.86 -8.36 8.63
CA THR A 68 -7.56 -6.93 8.62
C THR A 68 -7.04 -6.50 7.25
N PHE A 69 -7.73 -5.52 6.65
CA PHE A 69 -7.31 -4.88 5.41
C PHE A 69 -6.78 -3.47 5.65
N ALA A 70 -5.73 -3.09 4.94
CA ALA A 70 -5.32 -1.69 4.87
C ALA A 70 -5.93 -1.00 3.67
N THR A 71 -6.28 0.28 3.84
CA THR A 71 -6.75 1.19 2.80
C THR A 71 -6.40 2.63 3.17
N GLU A 72 -6.57 3.60 2.26
CA GLU A 72 -6.26 5.01 2.56
C GLU A 72 -7.38 5.74 3.30
N GLY A 73 -8.65 5.46 2.99
CA GLY A 73 -9.78 6.22 3.49
C GLY A 73 -9.92 7.64 2.93
N THR A 74 -9.02 8.04 2.01
CA THR A 74 -8.98 9.37 1.38
C THR A 74 -8.88 9.30 -0.15
N TYR A 75 -9.15 8.14 -0.72
CA TYR A 75 -9.04 7.84 -2.15
C TYR A 75 -10.41 7.46 -2.75
N ALA A 76 -11.31 8.44 -2.89
CA ALA A 76 -12.60 8.23 -3.56
C ALA A 76 -12.41 7.92 -5.07
N PRO A 77 -13.25 7.04 -5.64
CA PRO A 77 -14.38 6.33 -5.04
C PRO A 77 -14.04 4.97 -4.43
N TYR A 78 -12.75 4.63 -4.27
CA TYR A 78 -12.29 3.32 -3.81
C TYR A 78 -12.33 3.14 -2.29
N SER A 79 -11.82 4.13 -1.55
CA SER A 79 -11.89 4.16 -0.09
C SER A 79 -11.99 5.62 0.41
N PHE A 80 -13.09 5.96 1.05
CA PHE A 80 -13.35 7.31 1.54
C PHE A 80 -14.38 7.29 2.66
N HIS A 81 -14.56 8.42 3.33
CA HIS A 81 -15.60 8.61 4.33
C HIS A 81 -16.83 9.28 3.72
N ASP A 82 -17.99 8.70 3.95
CA ASP A 82 -19.27 9.29 3.55
C ASP A 82 -19.67 10.46 4.45
N ASP A 83 -20.81 11.10 4.17
CA ASP A 83 -21.32 12.24 4.94
C ASP A 83 -21.59 11.93 6.43
N SER A 84 -21.64 10.64 6.81
CA SER A 84 -21.79 10.18 8.19
C SER A 84 -20.46 9.82 8.86
N ASP A 85 -19.34 10.11 8.20
CA ASP A 85 -17.97 9.75 8.62
C ASP A 85 -17.73 8.23 8.68
N LYS A 86 -18.47 7.46 7.87
CA LYS A 86 -18.29 6.02 7.75
C LYS A 86 -17.37 5.71 6.58
N LEU A 87 -16.32 4.90 6.84
CA LEU A 87 -15.47 4.36 5.78
C LEU A 87 -16.31 3.53 4.80
N THR A 88 -16.21 3.86 3.53
CA THR A 88 -16.93 3.24 2.42
C THR A 88 -16.10 3.32 1.14
N GLY A 89 -16.60 2.80 0.03
CA GLY A 89 -15.95 2.83 -1.28
C GLY A 89 -15.87 1.45 -1.90
N PHE A 90 -15.48 1.42 -3.16
CA PHE A 90 -15.42 0.19 -3.95
C PHE A 90 -14.53 -0.87 -3.29
N ASP A 91 -13.28 -0.52 -2.95
CA ASP A 91 -12.31 -1.45 -2.33
C ASP A 91 -12.77 -1.91 -0.95
N VAL A 92 -13.40 -1.03 -0.19
CA VAL A 92 -13.95 -1.35 1.14
C VAL A 92 -15.07 -2.38 1.01
N GLU A 93 -15.98 -2.22 0.04
CA GLU A 93 -17.07 -3.18 -0.19
C GLU A 93 -16.59 -4.50 -0.78
N VAL A 94 -15.60 -4.48 -1.67
CA VAL A 94 -14.97 -5.71 -2.19
C VAL A 94 -14.28 -6.48 -1.06
N ALA A 95 -13.48 -5.79 -0.22
CA ALA A 95 -12.81 -6.42 0.92
C ALA A 95 -13.81 -6.99 1.95
N GLN A 96 -14.91 -6.26 2.22
CA GLN A 96 -15.99 -6.76 3.06
C GLN A 96 -16.63 -8.02 2.46
N ALA A 97 -16.94 -8.01 1.16
CA ALA A 97 -17.54 -9.15 0.47
C ALA A 97 -16.60 -10.38 0.46
N ILE A 98 -15.28 -10.16 0.30
CA ILE A 98 -14.27 -11.22 0.45
C ILE A 98 -14.33 -11.81 1.85
N ALA A 99 -14.26 -10.97 2.90
CA ALA A 99 -14.32 -11.44 4.28
C ALA A 99 -15.60 -12.21 4.58
N ASP A 100 -16.75 -11.75 4.09
CA ASP A 100 -18.05 -12.43 4.23
C ASP A 100 -18.03 -13.84 3.61
N LYS A 101 -17.42 -14.01 2.41
CA LYS A 101 -17.22 -15.32 1.78
C LYS A 101 -16.30 -16.23 2.59
N LEU A 102 -15.32 -15.67 3.28
CA LEU A 102 -14.40 -16.39 4.16
C LEU A 102 -15.04 -16.71 5.53
N GLY A 103 -16.23 -16.17 5.84
CA GLY A 103 -16.88 -16.28 7.15
C GLY A 103 -16.19 -15.48 8.24
N LEU A 104 -15.53 -14.37 7.88
CA LEU A 104 -14.76 -13.50 8.77
C LEU A 104 -15.36 -12.08 8.81
N GLU A 105 -15.11 -11.36 9.91
CA GLU A 105 -15.35 -9.92 9.98
C GLU A 105 -14.22 -9.18 9.24
N ALA A 106 -14.55 -8.24 8.35
CA ALA A 106 -13.54 -7.33 7.78
C ALA A 106 -13.24 -6.21 8.77
N LYS A 107 -11.95 -6.00 9.07
CA LYS A 107 -11.47 -4.84 9.82
C LYS A 107 -10.56 -4.00 8.94
N PHE A 108 -10.67 -2.69 9.05
CA PHE A 108 -9.90 -1.76 8.22
C PHE A 108 -8.91 -0.96 9.05
N THR A 109 -7.71 -0.80 8.50
CA THR A 109 -6.68 0.11 9.02
C THR A 109 -6.40 1.16 7.96
N GLU A 110 -6.70 2.42 8.28
CA GLU A 110 -6.45 3.53 7.38
C GLU A 110 -5.02 4.01 7.52
N THR A 111 -4.34 4.19 6.39
CA THR A 111 -2.96 4.67 6.34
C THR A 111 -2.64 5.28 4.98
N GLN A 112 -1.72 6.24 4.95
CA GLN A 112 -1.29 6.85 3.70
C GLN A 112 -0.57 5.86 2.80
N TRP A 113 -0.71 6.04 1.47
CA TRP A 113 -0.12 5.15 0.46
C TRP A 113 1.36 4.87 0.68
N ASP A 114 2.19 5.89 0.88
CA ASP A 114 3.64 5.72 1.05
C ASP A 114 4.05 4.85 2.26
N GLY A 115 3.13 4.62 3.20
CA GLY A 115 3.34 3.76 4.36
C GLY A 115 2.66 2.40 4.30
N ILE A 116 1.76 2.18 3.31
CA ILE A 116 0.84 1.04 3.33
C ILE A 116 1.58 -0.30 3.13
N ILE A 117 2.51 -0.37 2.19
CA ILE A 117 3.26 -1.61 1.93
C ILE A 117 4.20 -1.94 3.10
N ALA A 118 4.90 -0.94 3.66
CA ALA A 118 5.74 -1.15 4.84
C ALA A 118 4.93 -1.60 6.08
N GLY A 119 3.68 -1.19 6.18
CA GLY A 119 2.76 -1.67 7.21
C GLY A 119 2.39 -3.15 7.04
N LEU A 120 2.21 -3.63 5.80
CA LEU A 120 1.99 -5.04 5.47
C LEU A 120 3.22 -5.88 5.87
N ASP A 121 4.42 -5.43 5.50
CA ASP A 121 5.68 -6.07 5.88
C ASP A 121 5.86 -6.17 7.40
N ALA A 122 5.44 -5.14 8.11
CA ALA A 122 5.47 -5.10 9.58
C ALA A 122 4.33 -5.90 10.25
N GLY A 123 3.45 -6.56 9.49
CA GLY A 123 2.35 -7.36 10.03
C GLY A 123 1.27 -6.54 10.75
N LYS A 124 1.09 -5.26 10.40
CA LYS A 124 0.05 -4.41 11.01
C LYS A 124 -1.36 -4.77 10.54
N TYR A 125 -1.46 -5.42 9.39
CA TYR A 125 -2.67 -5.94 8.77
C TYR A 125 -2.34 -7.14 7.90
N ASP A 126 -3.36 -7.86 7.46
CA ASP A 126 -3.20 -9.14 6.78
C ASP A 126 -3.07 -8.97 5.26
N ALA A 127 -3.76 -7.98 4.70
CA ALA A 127 -3.77 -7.70 3.26
C ALA A 127 -4.01 -6.20 3.00
N ILE A 128 -3.81 -5.77 1.74
CA ILE A 128 -4.10 -4.40 1.29
C ILE A 128 -5.19 -4.46 0.22
N ALA A 129 -6.26 -3.69 0.43
CA ALA A 129 -7.33 -3.41 -0.52
C ALA A 129 -7.36 -1.90 -0.79
N ASN A 130 -6.59 -1.45 -1.78
CA ASN A 130 -6.39 -0.03 -2.10
C ASN A 130 -5.85 0.16 -3.52
N GLN A 131 -6.49 -0.44 -4.51
CA GLN A 131 -6.11 -0.36 -5.94
C GLN A 131 -4.62 -0.63 -6.18
N VAL A 132 -4.08 -1.67 -5.52
CA VAL A 132 -2.66 -1.99 -5.69
C VAL A 132 -2.42 -2.61 -7.05
N SER A 133 -1.82 -1.82 -7.95
CA SER A 133 -1.49 -2.26 -9.30
C SER A 133 -0.50 -3.42 -9.29
N ILE A 134 -0.76 -4.41 -10.13
CA ILE A 134 0.10 -5.56 -10.35
C ILE A 134 1.29 -5.11 -11.21
N THR A 135 2.47 -4.94 -10.60
CA THR A 135 3.72 -4.63 -11.32
C THR A 135 4.72 -5.78 -11.16
N ASP A 136 5.67 -5.89 -12.10
CA ASP A 136 6.69 -6.95 -12.02
C ASP A 136 7.58 -6.79 -10.79
N GLU A 137 7.93 -5.55 -10.40
CA GLU A 137 8.69 -5.31 -9.18
C GLU A 137 7.95 -5.78 -7.92
N ARG A 138 6.64 -5.51 -7.84
CA ARG A 138 5.84 -5.94 -6.69
C ARG A 138 5.65 -7.45 -6.64
N LYS A 139 5.47 -8.12 -7.80
CA LYS A 139 5.36 -9.61 -7.88
C LYS A 139 6.61 -10.32 -7.36
N GLU A 140 7.78 -9.71 -7.46
CA GLU A 140 9.01 -10.30 -6.90
C GLU A 140 8.95 -10.43 -5.37
N LYS A 141 8.29 -9.48 -4.71
CA LYS A 141 8.29 -9.31 -3.24
C LYS A 141 7.00 -9.79 -2.56
N TYR A 142 5.89 -9.80 -3.28
CA TYR A 142 4.55 -10.02 -2.74
C TYR A 142 3.77 -11.04 -3.55
N LEU A 143 2.65 -11.51 -2.97
CA LEU A 143 1.59 -12.20 -3.67
C LEU A 143 0.46 -11.23 -3.98
N PHE A 144 -0.22 -11.49 -5.07
CA PHE A 144 -1.43 -10.79 -5.47
C PHE A 144 -2.58 -11.78 -5.59
N SER A 145 -3.78 -11.34 -5.27
CA SER A 145 -4.97 -12.08 -5.69
C SER A 145 -5.12 -12.04 -7.22
N ASP A 146 -6.11 -12.76 -7.74
CA ASP A 146 -6.60 -12.48 -9.08
C ASP A 146 -7.04 -11.02 -9.17
N PRO A 147 -6.82 -10.33 -10.33
CA PRO A 147 -7.19 -8.93 -10.46
C PRO A 147 -8.70 -8.75 -10.31
N TYR A 148 -9.10 -7.68 -9.63
CA TYR A 148 -10.50 -7.33 -9.43
C TYR A 148 -10.89 -5.99 -10.05
N THR A 149 -9.94 -5.24 -10.64
CA THR A 149 -10.19 -4.05 -11.45
C THR A 149 -9.26 -3.96 -12.65
N TYR A 150 -9.77 -3.33 -13.71
CA TYR A 150 -9.09 -3.01 -14.96
C TYR A 150 -9.38 -1.56 -15.30
N VAL A 151 -8.38 -0.68 -15.14
CA VAL A 151 -8.52 0.77 -15.32
C VAL A 151 -7.41 1.32 -16.22
N TYR A 152 -7.63 2.48 -16.82
CA TYR A 152 -6.66 3.11 -17.72
C TYR A 152 -6.02 4.33 -17.04
N GLY A 153 -4.70 4.45 -17.16
CA GLY A 153 -3.98 5.64 -16.73
C GLY A 153 -4.33 6.84 -17.58
N VAL A 154 -4.60 7.99 -16.96
CA VAL A 154 -4.87 9.24 -17.66
C VAL A 154 -3.95 10.36 -17.20
N VAL A 155 -3.47 11.17 -18.14
CA VAL A 155 -2.77 12.41 -17.85
C VAL A 155 -3.81 13.51 -17.64
N ILE A 156 -3.77 14.12 -16.48
CA ILE A 156 -4.70 15.17 -16.05
C ILE A 156 -3.92 16.48 -15.91
N VAL A 157 -4.41 17.53 -16.54
CA VAL A 157 -3.79 18.86 -16.55
C VAL A 157 -4.81 19.93 -16.18
N ASN A 158 -4.33 21.14 -15.89
CA ASN A 158 -5.19 22.31 -15.76
C ASN A 158 -6.03 22.51 -17.04
N GLY A 159 -7.29 22.94 -16.91
CA GLY A 159 -8.19 23.14 -18.04
C GLY A 159 -7.69 24.12 -19.08
N ASP A 160 -6.84 25.10 -18.68
CA ASP A 160 -6.24 26.11 -19.56
C ASP A 160 -4.92 25.63 -20.20
N ASN A 161 -4.47 24.39 -19.90
CA ASN A 161 -3.24 23.84 -20.44
C ASN A 161 -3.31 23.72 -21.98
N THR A 162 -2.22 24.08 -22.65
CA THR A 162 -2.01 23.99 -24.10
C THR A 162 -0.77 23.19 -24.49
N ASP A 163 0.05 22.80 -23.52
CA ASP A 163 1.42 22.33 -23.71
C ASP A 163 1.58 20.82 -23.57
N ILE A 164 0.65 20.15 -22.85
CA ILE A 164 0.69 18.71 -22.60
C ILE A 164 -0.55 18.07 -23.23
N ASN A 165 -0.34 17.14 -24.19
CA ASN A 165 -1.40 16.43 -24.89
C ASN A 165 -1.13 14.92 -25.00
N SER A 166 0.03 14.45 -24.50
CA SER A 166 0.42 13.04 -24.48
C SER A 166 1.31 12.73 -23.27
N PHE A 167 1.59 11.46 -23.02
CA PHE A 167 2.53 11.03 -21.98
C PHE A 167 3.96 11.50 -22.27
N GLU A 168 4.40 11.52 -23.54
CA GLU A 168 5.73 11.96 -23.95
C GLU A 168 6.00 13.44 -23.63
N GLU A 169 4.94 14.26 -23.59
CA GLU A 169 5.03 15.68 -23.27
C GLU A 169 5.14 15.96 -21.75
N LEU A 170 5.09 14.91 -20.91
CA LEU A 170 5.44 14.99 -19.49
C LEU A 170 6.96 15.23 -19.29
N LYS A 171 7.79 15.05 -20.32
CA LYS A 171 9.24 15.21 -20.22
C LYS A 171 9.62 16.57 -19.67
N GLY A 172 10.27 16.56 -18.50
CA GLY A 172 10.75 17.75 -17.80
C GLY A 172 9.67 18.57 -17.10
N LYS A 173 8.40 18.14 -17.14
CA LYS A 173 7.27 18.77 -16.47
C LYS A 173 7.21 18.36 -15.00
N ASP A 174 6.66 19.21 -14.16
CA ASP A 174 6.41 18.95 -12.75
C ASP A 174 5.09 18.18 -12.62
N VAL A 175 5.16 16.89 -12.23
CA VAL A 175 4.00 15.98 -12.13
C VAL A 175 3.72 15.68 -10.68
N ALA A 176 2.55 16.07 -10.18
CA ALA A 176 2.14 15.89 -8.79
C ALA A 176 1.65 14.46 -8.57
N LEU A 177 2.35 13.66 -7.75
CA LEU A 177 2.07 12.25 -7.54
C LEU A 177 2.58 11.75 -6.18
N THR A 178 1.98 10.69 -5.68
CA THR A 178 2.51 9.91 -4.56
C THR A 178 3.73 9.12 -5.03
N VAL A 179 4.87 9.30 -4.39
CA VAL A 179 6.20 8.88 -4.90
C VAL A 179 6.29 7.38 -5.19
N THR A 180 5.67 6.53 -4.36
CA THR A 180 5.75 5.06 -4.48
C THR A 180 4.63 4.45 -5.33
N SER A 181 3.86 5.29 -6.06
CA SER A 181 2.78 4.81 -6.92
C SER A 181 3.30 4.35 -8.29
N ASN A 182 2.61 3.38 -8.91
CA ASN A 182 2.84 3.00 -10.30
C ASN A 182 2.65 4.17 -11.27
N TRP A 183 1.82 5.15 -10.93
CA TRP A 183 1.64 6.37 -11.74
C TRP A 183 2.86 7.28 -11.69
N ALA A 184 3.60 7.32 -10.57
CA ALA A 184 4.87 8.01 -10.50
C ALA A 184 5.92 7.32 -11.36
N GLU A 185 6.04 5.99 -11.29
CA GLU A 185 6.92 5.20 -12.15
C GLU A 185 6.61 5.44 -13.64
N LEU A 186 5.31 5.45 -14.00
CA LEU A 186 4.88 5.74 -15.36
C LEU A 186 5.28 7.16 -15.81
N ALA A 187 5.01 8.18 -15.00
CA ALA A 187 5.37 9.56 -15.32
C ALA A 187 6.89 9.76 -15.43
N GLU A 188 7.69 9.14 -14.55
CA GLU A 188 9.15 9.15 -14.60
C GLU A 188 9.69 8.45 -15.84
N SER A 189 9.05 7.37 -16.31
CA SER A 189 9.45 6.66 -17.54
C SER A 189 9.35 7.57 -18.77
N TYR A 190 8.45 8.54 -18.75
CA TYR A 190 8.31 9.60 -19.76
C TYR A 190 9.14 10.85 -19.44
N GLY A 191 9.94 10.84 -18.38
CA GLY A 191 10.83 11.93 -17.99
C GLY A 191 10.15 13.06 -17.23
N GLY A 192 8.99 12.83 -16.63
CA GLY A 192 8.35 13.73 -15.68
C GLY A 192 9.17 13.88 -14.40
N LYS A 193 9.04 15.01 -13.73
CA LYS A 193 9.65 15.29 -12.43
C LYS A 193 8.59 15.21 -11.35
N ILE A 194 8.75 14.30 -10.40
CA ILE A 194 7.73 14.08 -9.38
C ILE A 194 7.73 15.21 -8.35
N VAL A 195 6.56 15.83 -8.19
CA VAL A 195 6.22 16.70 -7.07
C VAL A 195 5.44 15.85 -6.08
N SER A 196 6.07 15.51 -4.96
CA SER A 196 5.52 14.58 -3.96
C SER A 196 4.24 15.11 -3.33
N THR A 197 3.23 14.25 -3.25
CA THR A 197 1.93 14.50 -2.60
C THR A 197 1.52 13.29 -1.77
N ASN A 198 0.51 13.47 -0.90
CA ASN A 198 0.01 12.38 -0.04
C ASN A 198 -1.17 11.61 -0.65
N GLY A 199 -1.57 11.92 -1.90
CA GLY A 199 -2.67 11.23 -2.59
C GLY A 199 -3.27 12.08 -3.70
N PHE A 200 -4.24 11.50 -4.43
CA PHE A 200 -4.85 12.14 -5.61
C PHE A 200 -5.48 13.49 -5.32
N SER A 201 -6.18 13.62 -4.17
CA SER A 201 -6.86 14.88 -3.80
C SER A 201 -5.89 16.06 -3.68
N GLU A 202 -4.68 15.86 -3.18
CA GLU A 202 -3.63 16.88 -3.14
C GLU A 202 -3.06 17.12 -4.54
N SER A 203 -2.76 16.05 -5.28
CA SER A 203 -2.19 16.13 -6.63
C SER A 203 -3.03 16.97 -7.57
N ILE A 204 -4.32 16.70 -7.64
CA ILE A 204 -5.25 17.43 -8.51
C ILE A 204 -5.38 18.91 -8.11
N GLN A 205 -5.31 19.22 -6.81
CA GLN A 205 -5.34 20.59 -6.34
C GLN A 205 -4.08 21.39 -6.76
N LEU A 206 -2.89 20.75 -6.73
CA LEU A 206 -1.67 21.39 -7.22
C LEU A 206 -1.77 21.70 -8.73
N VAL A 207 -2.35 20.81 -9.52
CA VAL A 207 -2.59 21.01 -10.95
C VAL A 207 -3.56 22.15 -11.21
N ILE A 208 -4.71 22.18 -10.51
CA ILE A 208 -5.72 23.24 -10.66
C ILE A 208 -5.15 24.62 -10.28
N GLN A 209 -4.28 24.65 -9.27
CA GLN A 209 -3.63 25.88 -8.78
C GLN A 209 -2.42 26.31 -9.65
N GLY A 210 -2.03 25.52 -10.66
CA GLY A 210 -0.86 25.79 -11.49
C GLY A 210 0.48 25.62 -10.74
N ARG A 211 0.50 24.84 -9.67
CA ARG A 211 1.70 24.52 -8.86
C ARG A 211 2.37 23.22 -9.30
N ALA A 212 1.71 22.44 -10.13
CA ALA A 212 2.24 21.34 -10.92
C ALA A 212 1.65 21.42 -12.33
N ASP A 213 2.38 20.91 -13.31
CA ASP A 213 1.96 20.94 -14.72
C ASP A 213 0.89 19.89 -15.00
N ALA A 214 1.01 18.71 -14.35
CA ALA A 214 0.13 17.57 -14.55
C ALA A 214 0.03 16.68 -13.28
N THR A 215 -0.91 15.76 -13.32
CA THR A 215 -0.91 14.52 -12.51
C THR A 215 -1.32 13.34 -13.40
N VAL A 216 -1.02 12.12 -12.95
CA VAL A 216 -1.47 10.89 -13.60
C VAL A 216 -2.27 10.08 -12.58
N ASN A 217 -3.42 9.55 -12.99
CA ASN A 217 -4.21 8.64 -12.18
C ASN A 217 -5.07 7.76 -13.09
N ASP A 218 -5.88 6.87 -12.53
CA ASP A 218 -6.83 6.12 -13.34
C ASP A 218 -8.03 6.98 -13.80
N ASN A 219 -8.61 6.56 -14.90
CA ASN A 219 -9.71 7.27 -15.57
C ASN A 219 -10.95 7.42 -14.68
N VAL A 220 -11.29 6.38 -13.92
CA VAL A 220 -12.54 6.38 -13.12
C VAL A 220 -12.41 7.28 -11.88
N THR A 221 -11.23 7.40 -11.28
CA THR A 221 -10.96 8.38 -10.20
C THR A 221 -11.17 9.80 -10.71
N PHE A 222 -10.70 10.14 -11.90
CA PHE A 222 -10.92 11.47 -12.44
C PHE A 222 -12.39 11.71 -12.82
N LEU A 223 -13.08 10.70 -13.33
CA LEU A 223 -14.52 10.80 -13.63
C LEU A 223 -15.33 11.05 -12.35
N ASP A 224 -15.07 10.31 -11.28
CA ASP A 224 -15.69 10.55 -9.97
C ASP A 224 -15.39 11.96 -9.45
N TYR A 225 -14.11 12.39 -9.50
CA TYR A 225 -13.73 13.73 -9.10
C TYR A 225 -14.51 14.80 -9.86
N LYS A 226 -14.66 14.65 -11.19
CA LYS A 226 -15.41 15.61 -12.02
C LYS A 226 -16.92 15.56 -11.77
N ALA A 227 -17.48 14.39 -11.43
CA ALA A 227 -18.88 14.28 -11.04
C ALA A 227 -19.18 15.06 -9.74
N ASN A 228 -18.26 15.01 -8.78
CA ASN A 228 -18.37 15.70 -7.48
C ASN A 228 -17.90 17.16 -7.53
N GLN A 229 -17.04 17.52 -8.49
CA GLN A 229 -16.47 18.86 -8.69
C GLN A 229 -16.58 19.30 -10.17
N PRO A 230 -17.79 19.49 -10.69
CA PRO A 230 -18.02 19.74 -12.12
C PRO A 230 -17.31 21.00 -12.64
N ASP A 231 -17.17 22.02 -11.80
CA ASP A 231 -16.54 23.31 -12.13
C ASP A 231 -15.00 23.28 -11.97
N ALA A 232 -14.40 22.17 -11.52
CA ALA A 232 -12.96 22.08 -11.36
C ALA A 232 -12.26 22.29 -12.71
N ASN A 233 -11.31 23.23 -12.76
CA ASN A 233 -10.56 23.56 -13.98
C ASN A 233 -9.46 22.52 -14.24
N ALA A 234 -9.86 21.29 -14.56
CA ALA A 234 -8.99 20.19 -14.92
C ALA A 234 -9.58 19.35 -16.05
N LYS A 235 -8.73 18.79 -16.89
CA LYS A 235 -9.10 17.92 -18.02
C LYS A 235 -8.12 16.79 -18.23
N VAL A 236 -8.60 15.66 -18.78
CA VAL A 236 -7.76 14.60 -19.33
C VAL A 236 -7.26 15.01 -20.71
N VAL A 237 -6.00 14.73 -21.00
CA VAL A 237 -5.36 15.01 -22.30
C VAL A 237 -4.76 13.77 -22.95
N ALA A 238 -4.50 12.71 -22.20
CA ALA A 238 -4.01 11.43 -22.71
C ALA A 238 -4.54 10.27 -21.85
N THR A 239 -4.69 9.10 -22.48
CA THR A 239 -5.09 7.84 -21.83
C THR A 239 -4.09 6.77 -22.24
N SER A 240 -3.72 5.87 -21.33
CA SER A 240 -2.84 4.72 -21.63
C SER A 240 -3.52 3.75 -22.58
N ASP A 241 -2.71 3.09 -23.44
CA ASP A 241 -3.21 2.09 -24.39
C ASP A 241 -3.60 0.77 -23.70
N GLU A 242 -2.96 0.47 -22.57
CA GLU A 242 -3.16 -0.77 -21.82
C GLU A 242 -3.83 -0.48 -20.48
N ALA A 243 -4.72 -1.40 -20.09
CA ALA A 243 -5.35 -1.36 -18.78
C ALA A 243 -4.34 -1.73 -17.68
N THR A 244 -4.43 -1.04 -16.56
CA THR A 244 -3.76 -1.41 -15.32
C THR A 244 -4.65 -2.35 -14.54
N GLU A 245 -4.11 -3.49 -14.15
CA GLU A 245 -4.76 -4.48 -13.28
C GLU A 245 -4.46 -4.19 -11.82
N SER A 246 -5.48 -4.15 -10.96
CA SER A 246 -5.29 -4.03 -9.52
C SER A 246 -5.83 -5.24 -8.79
N ALA A 247 -5.15 -5.61 -7.68
CA ALA A 247 -5.46 -6.80 -6.90
C ALA A 247 -5.24 -6.58 -5.40
N ILE A 248 -5.73 -7.50 -4.58
CA ILE A 248 -5.41 -7.55 -3.16
C ILE A 248 -3.94 -7.94 -3.01
N LEU A 249 -3.16 -7.10 -2.31
CA LEU A 249 -1.75 -7.37 -2.03
C LEU A 249 -1.61 -8.15 -0.72
N ILE A 250 -0.80 -9.21 -0.76
CA ILE A 250 -0.62 -10.17 0.33
C ILE A 250 0.88 -10.43 0.50
N ARG A 251 1.34 -10.70 1.74
CA ARG A 251 2.75 -11.06 1.99
C ARG A 251 3.16 -12.30 1.20
N LYS A 252 4.44 -12.37 0.84
CA LYS A 252 4.99 -13.44 -0.01
C LYS A 252 4.79 -14.85 0.55
N ASP A 253 4.76 -14.98 1.86
CA ASP A 253 4.69 -16.28 2.54
C ASP A 253 3.24 -16.71 2.88
N ASP A 254 2.23 -15.89 2.58
CA ASP A 254 0.82 -16.12 2.91
C ASP A 254 0.03 -16.71 1.72
N SER A 255 0.55 -17.78 1.11
CA SER A 255 -0.10 -18.40 -0.08
C SER A 255 -1.46 -19.01 0.19
N ASP A 256 -1.73 -19.48 1.40
CA ASP A 256 -3.04 -19.99 1.81
C ASP A 256 -4.09 -18.87 1.91
N LEU A 257 -3.69 -17.68 2.34
CA LEU A 257 -4.56 -16.49 2.31
C LEU A 257 -4.84 -16.07 0.87
N GLN A 258 -3.82 -16.09 -0.01
CA GLN A 258 -4.01 -15.79 -1.44
C GLN A 258 -5.03 -16.74 -2.08
N GLU A 259 -4.90 -18.05 -1.85
CA GLU A 259 -5.82 -19.06 -2.40
C GLU A 259 -7.25 -18.84 -1.89
N ALA A 260 -7.40 -18.53 -0.59
CA ALA A 260 -8.69 -18.25 0.01
C ALA A 260 -9.34 -16.99 -0.59
N VAL A 261 -8.56 -15.91 -0.75
CA VAL A 261 -9.03 -14.65 -1.37
C VAL A 261 -9.42 -14.87 -2.83
N ASN A 262 -8.63 -15.63 -3.61
CA ASN A 262 -8.95 -15.94 -5.01
C ASN A 262 -10.24 -16.76 -5.12
N THR A 263 -10.44 -17.72 -4.22
CA THR A 263 -11.67 -18.50 -4.16
C THR A 263 -12.87 -17.58 -3.90
N ALA A 264 -12.76 -16.69 -2.92
CA ALA A 264 -13.80 -15.70 -2.61
C ALA A 264 -14.08 -14.77 -3.79
N LEU A 265 -13.04 -14.22 -4.44
CA LEU A 265 -13.20 -13.35 -5.63
C LEU A 265 -13.89 -14.07 -6.78
N LYS A 266 -13.53 -15.35 -7.01
CA LYS A 266 -14.20 -16.16 -8.02
C LYS A 266 -15.70 -16.32 -7.73
N GLU A 267 -16.06 -16.64 -6.50
CA GLU A 267 -17.47 -16.75 -6.10
C GLU A 267 -18.22 -15.44 -6.24
N LEU A 268 -17.61 -14.30 -5.84
CA LEU A 268 -18.19 -12.97 -5.97
C LEU A 268 -18.36 -12.54 -7.44
N ARG A 269 -17.50 -13.03 -8.32
CA ARG A 269 -17.63 -12.82 -9.76
C ARG A 269 -18.75 -13.69 -10.34
N ASP A 270 -18.79 -14.98 -9.97
CA ASP A 270 -19.78 -15.94 -10.46
C ASP A 270 -21.22 -15.59 -10.03
N ASP A 271 -21.41 -15.03 -8.84
CA ASP A 271 -22.72 -14.61 -8.32
C ASP A 271 -23.12 -13.17 -8.69
N GLY A 272 -22.22 -12.43 -9.36
CA GLY A 272 -22.45 -11.06 -9.84
C GLY A 272 -22.26 -9.97 -8.80
N THR A 273 -21.79 -10.29 -7.59
CA THR A 273 -21.55 -9.31 -6.52
C THR A 273 -20.49 -8.29 -6.92
N LEU A 274 -19.34 -8.72 -7.50
CA LEU A 274 -18.29 -7.80 -7.95
C LEU A 274 -18.83 -6.79 -8.97
N LYS A 275 -19.58 -7.28 -9.96
CA LYS A 275 -20.22 -6.42 -10.96
C LYS A 275 -21.17 -5.42 -10.31
N SER A 276 -22.01 -5.85 -9.37
CA SER A 276 -22.97 -4.97 -8.69
C SER A 276 -22.28 -3.87 -7.89
N ILE A 277 -21.16 -4.20 -7.20
CA ILE A 277 -20.34 -3.22 -6.49
C ILE A 277 -19.72 -2.24 -7.50
N SER A 278 -19.17 -2.74 -8.63
CA SER A 278 -18.60 -1.90 -9.67
C SER A 278 -19.61 -0.91 -10.25
N GLU A 279 -20.77 -1.40 -10.68
CA GLU A 279 -21.84 -0.57 -11.25
C GLU A 279 -22.36 0.50 -10.25
N LYS A 280 -22.33 0.20 -8.95
CA LYS A 280 -22.71 1.15 -7.89
C LYS A 280 -21.80 2.37 -7.85
N TYR A 281 -20.48 2.17 -7.98
CA TYR A 281 -19.49 3.25 -7.82
C TYR A 281 -19.12 3.92 -9.14
N PHE A 282 -19.12 3.16 -10.25
CA PHE A 282 -18.60 3.62 -11.54
C PHE A 282 -19.66 3.72 -12.63
N GLY A 283 -20.85 3.13 -12.42
CA GLY A 283 -21.89 3.04 -13.45
C GLY A 283 -21.58 2.01 -14.54
N GLU A 284 -20.47 1.31 -14.46
CA GLU A 284 -19.99 0.28 -15.39
C GLU A 284 -19.24 -0.84 -14.66
N ASP A 285 -19.01 -1.96 -15.36
CA ASP A 285 -18.28 -3.10 -14.79
C ASP A 285 -16.78 -2.99 -15.12
N ILE A 286 -15.98 -2.46 -14.19
CA ILE A 286 -14.51 -2.40 -14.31
C ILE A 286 -13.82 -3.66 -13.74
N THR A 287 -14.58 -4.70 -13.37
CA THR A 287 -14.02 -5.93 -12.78
C THR A 287 -13.64 -6.97 -13.83
N VAL A 288 -13.84 -6.67 -15.10
CA VAL A 288 -13.50 -7.51 -16.26
C VAL A 288 -12.66 -6.71 -17.25
N ALA A 289 -11.74 -7.39 -17.94
CA ALA A 289 -10.98 -6.80 -19.04
C ALA A 289 -11.92 -6.54 -20.23
N HIS A 290 -11.76 -5.39 -20.89
CA HIS A 290 -12.51 -5.00 -22.10
C HIS A 290 -11.63 -5.00 -23.35
#